data_23bc087b8d86535efe981c9843a0c873
#
_entry.id   23bc087b8d86535efe981c9843a0c873
#
_cell.length_a   1.000
_cell.length_b   1.000
_cell.length_c   1.000
_cell.angle_alpha   90.00
_cell.angle_beta   90.00
_cell.angle_gamma   90.00
#
_symmetry.space_group_name_H-M   'P 1'
#
loop_
_entity.id
_entity.type
_entity.pdbx_description
1 polymer ?
#
loop_
_entity_poly.entity_id
_entity_poly.type
_entity_poly.pdbx_seq_one_letter_code
_entity_poly.pdbx_strand_id
1 'polypeptide(L)'
;MRFEGTKDYVATEDLKVAVNAAITLERPLLVKGEPGTGKTVLARQIAEALGLPMIEWSVKSTTRAQQGLYEYDAVSRLRDSQLGDERVRDISNYIKRGKLWDAFTAENKVVLLIDEVDKADIEFPNDLLQELDRMEFFVYETGEMVRAKTRPIVIITSNNEKELPDAFLRRCFFHYIQFPDAETMEQIVKVHHPDIKQSLLRAALTQFYEIRDVQGLKKKPSTSEALDWLRLLMSDDLDGADLRKGAHEMLPRMHGALLKNEQDVHLFERLAFIARRQKGRARGDALDGARRRTSHRARRAGASSHAP
;
A
#
# COMPACT_ATOMS: atom_id res chain seq x y z
N MET A 1 -26.36 -7.77 3.65
CA MET A 1 -24.97 -7.71 4.19
C MET A 1 -24.45 -6.29 3.98
N ARG A 2 -23.88 -5.69 4.98
CA ARG A 2 -23.33 -4.33 4.91
C ARG A 2 -21.98 -4.27 5.61
N PHE A 3 -21.01 -3.64 5.01
CA PHE A 3 -19.67 -3.41 5.57
C PHE A 3 -19.66 -2.09 6.35
N GLU A 4 -19.37 -2.15 7.65
CA GLU A 4 -19.28 -0.99 8.55
C GLU A 4 -17.85 -0.71 9.02
N GLY A 5 -16.88 -1.49 8.49
CA GLY A 5 -15.50 -1.51 8.99
C GLY A 5 -15.28 -2.59 10.03
N THR A 6 -14.06 -2.67 10.53
CA THR A 6 -13.65 -3.58 11.60
C THR A 6 -12.80 -2.83 12.63
N LYS A 7 -12.53 -3.44 13.77
CA LYS A 7 -11.63 -2.86 14.79
C LYS A 7 -10.16 -2.83 14.34
N ASP A 8 -9.80 -3.68 13.39
CA ASP A 8 -8.42 -3.89 12.94
C ASP A 8 -8.11 -3.14 11.62
N TYR A 9 -9.10 -2.40 11.08
CA TYR A 9 -8.96 -1.64 9.85
C TYR A 9 -9.72 -0.31 9.88
N VAL A 10 -9.00 0.80 9.73
CA VAL A 10 -9.59 2.13 9.69
C VAL A 10 -10.19 2.37 8.29
N ALA A 11 -11.50 2.17 8.17
CA ALA A 11 -12.23 2.43 6.93
C ALA A 11 -12.87 3.84 6.97
N THR A 12 -12.52 4.65 5.96
CA THR A 12 -13.17 5.97 5.78
C THR A 12 -14.63 5.81 5.34
N GLU A 13 -15.48 6.81 5.55
CA GLU A 13 -16.91 6.72 5.20
C GLU A 13 -17.12 6.52 3.70
N ASP A 14 -16.36 7.20 2.86
CA ASP A 14 -16.40 7.05 1.41
C ASP A 14 -15.99 5.64 0.96
N LEU A 15 -15.00 5.02 1.62
CA LEU A 15 -14.63 3.63 1.37
C LEU A 15 -15.75 2.67 1.74
N LYS A 16 -16.40 2.86 2.90
CA LYS A 16 -17.56 2.04 3.30
C LYS A 16 -18.71 2.15 2.29
N VAL A 17 -19.00 3.38 1.84
CA VAL A 17 -20.00 3.63 0.79
C VAL A 17 -19.62 2.89 -0.49
N ALA A 18 -18.36 2.97 -0.94
CA ALA A 18 -17.90 2.31 -2.15
C ALA A 18 -18.02 0.78 -2.07
N VAL A 19 -17.60 0.18 -0.96
CA VAL A 19 -17.73 -1.27 -0.71
C VAL A 19 -19.20 -1.69 -0.78
N ASN A 20 -20.08 -1.00 -0.05
CA ASN A 20 -21.51 -1.33 0.01
C ASN A 20 -22.22 -1.12 -1.33
N ALA A 21 -21.84 -0.09 -2.09
CA ALA A 21 -22.34 0.15 -3.43
C ALA A 21 -21.93 -0.99 -4.39
N ALA A 22 -20.68 -1.41 -4.37
CA ALA A 22 -20.20 -2.52 -5.19
C ALA A 22 -20.94 -3.83 -4.88
N ILE A 23 -21.15 -4.13 -3.59
CA ILE A 23 -21.93 -5.29 -3.13
C ILE A 23 -23.39 -5.21 -3.63
N THR A 24 -24.04 -4.04 -3.51
CA THR A 24 -25.44 -3.85 -3.90
C THR A 24 -25.63 -3.92 -5.41
N LEU A 25 -24.68 -3.38 -6.18
CA LEU A 25 -24.71 -3.40 -7.64
C LEU A 25 -24.21 -4.73 -8.22
N GLU A 26 -23.71 -5.64 -7.38
CA GLU A 26 -23.09 -6.89 -7.78
C GLU A 26 -21.98 -6.70 -8.83
N ARG A 27 -21.22 -5.61 -8.70
CA ARG A 27 -20.08 -5.27 -9.57
C ARG A 27 -18.75 -5.49 -8.85
N PRO A 28 -17.67 -5.85 -9.57
CA PRO A 28 -16.34 -5.84 -8.99
C PRO A 28 -15.99 -4.47 -8.41
N LEU A 29 -15.43 -4.44 -7.19
CA LEU A 29 -14.86 -3.24 -6.60
C LEU A 29 -13.38 -3.13 -7.01
N LEU A 30 -13.07 -2.15 -7.84
CA LEU A 30 -11.68 -1.82 -8.17
C LEU A 30 -11.15 -0.77 -7.20
N VAL A 31 -10.17 -1.18 -6.40
CA VAL A 31 -9.49 -0.33 -5.41
C VAL A 31 -8.12 0.05 -5.92
N LYS A 32 -7.93 1.32 -6.25
CA LYS A 32 -6.62 1.88 -6.61
C LYS A 32 -6.05 2.70 -5.44
N GLY A 33 -4.74 2.84 -5.42
CA GLY A 33 -4.04 3.68 -4.42
C GLY A 33 -2.55 3.40 -4.40
N GLU A 34 -1.80 4.25 -3.69
CA GLU A 34 -0.35 4.06 -3.51
C GLU A 34 -0.04 2.70 -2.89
N PRO A 35 1.15 2.11 -3.15
CA PRO A 35 1.60 0.91 -2.45
C PRO A 35 1.57 1.10 -0.93
N GLY A 36 1.15 0.05 -0.20
CA GLY A 36 1.11 0.08 1.27
C GLY A 36 -0.05 0.86 1.89
N THR A 37 -1.10 1.21 1.13
CA THR A 37 -2.33 1.86 1.66
C THR A 37 -3.38 0.88 2.18
N GLY A 38 -3.04 -0.41 2.33
CA GLY A 38 -3.93 -1.40 2.94
C GLY A 38 -4.98 -2.02 2.01
N LYS A 39 -4.82 -1.93 0.67
CA LYS A 39 -5.79 -2.48 -0.31
C LYS A 39 -6.06 -3.98 -0.15
N THR A 40 -5.00 -4.78 -0.03
CA THR A 40 -5.10 -6.23 0.17
C THR A 40 -5.74 -6.56 1.54
N VAL A 41 -5.38 -5.78 2.57
CA VAL A 41 -5.96 -5.91 3.92
C VAL A 41 -7.46 -5.63 3.89
N LEU A 42 -7.91 -4.63 3.12
CA LEU A 42 -9.33 -4.29 2.97
C LEU A 42 -10.16 -5.52 2.56
N ALA A 43 -9.72 -6.30 1.57
CA ALA A 43 -10.45 -7.49 1.12
C ALA A 43 -10.64 -8.53 2.24
N ARG A 44 -9.60 -8.74 3.05
CA ARG A 44 -9.68 -9.64 4.23
C ARG A 44 -10.65 -9.10 5.26
N GLN A 45 -10.62 -7.80 5.52
CA GLN A 45 -11.50 -7.16 6.50
C GLN A 45 -12.96 -7.15 6.04
N ILE A 46 -13.23 -7.06 4.73
CA ILE A 46 -14.57 -7.22 4.17
C ILE A 46 -15.05 -8.66 4.38
N ALA A 47 -14.21 -9.65 4.08
CA ALA A 47 -14.56 -11.06 4.27
C ALA A 47 -14.86 -11.37 5.74
N GLU A 48 -14.02 -10.89 6.65
CA GLU A 48 -14.19 -11.06 8.10
C GLU A 48 -15.47 -10.39 8.61
N ALA A 49 -15.69 -9.12 8.26
CA ALA A 49 -16.87 -8.36 8.68
C ALA A 49 -18.19 -8.96 8.19
N LEU A 50 -18.17 -9.60 7.03
CA LEU A 50 -19.35 -10.25 6.45
C LEU A 50 -19.49 -11.73 6.82
N GLY A 51 -18.50 -12.29 7.54
CA GLY A 51 -18.46 -13.71 7.89
C GLY A 51 -18.35 -14.62 6.68
N LEU A 52 -17.66 -14.19 5.61
CA LEU A 52 -17.53 -14.93 4.35
C LEU A 52 -16.11 -15.49 4.19
N PRO A 53 -15.96 -16.68 3.58
CA PRO A 53 -14.65 -17.17 3.21
C PRO A 53 -14.04 -16.32 2.10
N MET A 54 -12.70 -16.20 2.09
CA MET A 54 -11.96 -15.45 1.10
C MET A 54 -11.13 -16.37 0.21
N ILE A 55 -11.17 -16.12 -1.09
CA ILE A 55 -10.29 -16.72 -2.09
C ILE A 55 -9.39 -15.60 -2.62
N GLU A 56 -8.08 -15.80 -2.54
CA GLU A 56 -7.07 -14.83 -2.97
C GLU A 56 -6.35 -15.32 -4.23
N TRP A 57 -6.28 -14.44 -5.22
CA TRP A 57 -5.50 -14.63 -6.44
C TRP A 57 -4.53 -13.47 -6.63
N SER A 58 -3.27 -13.69 -6.26
CA SER A 58 -2.19 -12.71 -6.46
C SER A 58 -1.69 -12.79 -7.90
N VAL A 59 -1.83 -11.70 -8.63
CA VAL A 59 -1.41 -11.56 -10.02
C VAL A 59 0.09 -11.24 -10.09
N LYS A 60 0.79 -11.91 -11.00
CA LYS A 60 2.21 -11.71 -11.30
C LYS A 60 2.38 -11.25 -12.74
N SER A 61 3.56 -10.75 -13.08
CA SER A 61 3.88 -10.33 -14.46
C SER A 61 3.74 -11.45 -15.50
N THR A 62 3.84 -12.71 -15.07
CA THR A 62 3.68 -13.90 -15.92
C THR A 62 2.28 -14.51 -15.86
N THR A 63 1.37 -13.95 -15.04
CA THR A 63 0.03 -14.49 -14.87
C THR A 63 -0.82 -14.23 -16.11
N ARG A 64 -1.50 -15.27 -16.60
CA ARG A 64 -2.48 -15.19 -17.68
C ARG A 64 -3.89 -15.35 -17.13
N ALA A 65 -4.88 -14.73 -17.76
CA ALA A 65 -6.28 -14.78 -17.35
C ALA A 65 -6.80 -16.22 -17.28
N GLN A 66 -6.41 -17.06 -18.23
CA GLN A 66 -6.74 -18.50 -18.28
C GLN A 66 -6.39 -19.23 -16.99
N GLN A 67 -5.28 -18.89 -16.34
CA GLN A 67 -4.84 -19.52 -15.08
C GLN A 67 -5.81 -19.28 -13.91
N GLY A 68 -6.55 -18.19 -13.96
CA GLY A 68 -7.62 -17.91 -13.01
C GLY A 68 -8.82 -18.84 -13.20
N LEU A 69 -9.03 -19.32 -14.42
CA LEU A 69 -10.09 -20.26 -14.77
C LEU A 69 -9.63 -21.69 -14.50
N TYR A 70 -8.74 -22.20 -15.31
CA TYR A 70 -8.12 -23.51 -15.17
C TYR A 70 -6.85 -23.63 -16.02
N GLU A 71 -6.05 -24.65 -15.73
CA GLU A 71 -4.93 -25.09 -16.55
C GLU A 71 -5.07 -26.55 -16.92
N TYR A 72 -4.91 -26.87 -18.21
CA TYR A 72 -4.90 -28.25 -18.68
C TYR A 72 -3.46 -28.77 -18.78
N ASP A 73 -3.16 -29.84 -18.02
CA ASP A 73 -1.84 -30.47 -17.97
C ASP A 73 -1.71 -31.55 -19.07
N ALA A 74 -1.61 -31.08 -20.31
CA ALA A 74 -1.49 -32.00 -21.49
C ALA A 74 -0.21 -32.86 -21.44
N VAL A 75 0.88 -32.30 -20.83
CA VAL A 75 2.17 -33.00 -20.72
C VAL A 75 2.05 -34.21 -19.80
N SER A 76 1.47 -34.03 -18.62
CA SER A 76 1.24 -35.15 -17.70
C SER A 76 0.30 -36.19 -18.30
N ARG A 77 -0.75 -35.79 -19.02
CA ARG A 77 -1.66 -36.70 -19.69
C ARG A 77 -0.96 -37.53 -20.78
N LEU A 78 -0.11 -36.87 -21.59
CA LEU A 78 0.65 -37.57 -22.63
C LEU A 78 1.62 -38.58 -22.01
N ARG A 79 2.35 -38.22 -20.97
CA ARG A 79 3.27 -39.10 -20.24
C ARG A 79 2.50 -40.33 -19.67
N ASP A 80 1.39 -40.10 -18.99
CA ASP A 80 0.61 -41.13 -18.34
C ASP A 80 -0.02 -42.05 -19.40
N SER A 81 -0.39 -41.52 -20.58
CA SER A 81 -0.86 -42.32 -21.73
C SER A 81 0.24 -43.27 -22.24
N GLN A 82 1.49 -42.81 -22.31
CA GLN A 82 2.63 -43.64 -22.73
C GLN A 82 2.95 -44.75 -21.71
N LEU A 83 2.67 -44.50 -20.43
CA LEU A 83 2.84 -45.46 -19.36
C LEU A 83 1.66 -46.42 -19.17
N GLY A 84 0.56 -46.26 -19.90
CA GLY A 84 -0.65 -47.04 -19.80
C GLY A 84 -1.45 -46.79 -18.52
N ASP A 85 -1.31 -45.62 -17.90
CA ASP A 85 -2.03 -45.23 -16.68
C ASP A 85 -3.53 -45.07 -16.97
N GLU A 86 -4.39 -45.70 -16.19
CA GLU A 86 -5.84 -45.64 -16.38
C GLU A 86 -6.46 -44.26 -16.16
N ARG A 87 -5.78 -43.36 -15.43
CA ARG A 87 -6.23 -41.97 -15.20
C ARG A 87 -6.43 -41.20 -16.48
N VAL A 88 -5.76 -41.60 -17.59
CA VAL A 88 -5.88 -40.95 -18.91
C VAL A 88 -7.33 -41.02 -19.46
N ARG A 89 -8.14 -41.99 -19.03
CA ARG A 89 -9.52 -42.15 -19.49
C ARG A 89 -10.42 -41.00 -19.09
N ASP A 90 -10.11 -40.36 -17.95
CA ASP A 90 -10.85 -39.20 -17.48
C ASP A 90 -9.96 -37.95 -17.58
N ILE A 91 -10.31 -37.05 -18.51
CA ILE A 91 -9.60 -35.82 -18.81
C ILE A 91 -9.59 -34.84 -17.61
N SER A 92 -10.60 -34.95 -16.73
CA SER A 92 -10.74 -34.11 -15.56
C SER A 92 -9.55 -34.23 -14.58
N ASN A 93 -8.86 -35.39 -14.58
CA ASN A 93 -7.66 -35.65 -13.77
C ASN A 93 -6.48 -34.73 -14.14
N TYR A 94 -6.52 -34.13 -15.31
CA TYR A 94 -5.47 -33.24 -15.83
C TYR A 94 -5.89 -31.78 -15.89
N ILE A 95 -7.03 -31.42 -15.31
CA ILE A 95 -7.53 -30.07 -15.20
C ILE A 95 -7.22 -29.53 -13.79
N LYS A 96 -6.36 -28.54 -13.71
CA LYS A 96 -6.06 -27.81 -12.47
C LYS A 96 -6.97 -26.60 -12.38
N ARG A 97 -7.83 -26.55 -11.37
CA ARG A 97 -8.78 -25.45 -11.17
C ARG A 97 -8.05 -24.18 -10.76
N GLY A 98 -8.44 -23.06 -11.34
CA GLY A 98 -7.99 -21.73 -10.97
C GLY A 98 -8.88 -21.09 -9.89
N LYS A 99 -8.52 -19.90 -9.44
CA LYS A 99 -9.18 -19.20 -8.33
C LYS A 99 -10.60 -18.71 -8.66
N LEU A 100 -10.87 -18.38 -9.95
CA LEU A 100 -12.22 -18.06 -10.38
C LEU A 100 -13.10 -19.32 -10.39
N TRP A 101 -12.57 -20.47 -10.82
CA TRP A 101 -13.29 -21.74 -10.74
C TRP A 101 -13.69 -22.02 -9.30
N ASP A 102 -12.73 -21.95 -8.37
CA ASP A 102 -12.99 -22.18 -6.94
C ASP A 102 -14.09 -21.23 -6.43
N ALA A 103 -14.03 -19.95 -6.81
CA ALA A 103 -15.01 -18.94 -6.40
C ALA A 103 -16.41 -19.19 -7.00
N PHE A 104 -16.50 -19.62 -8.27
CA PHE A 104 -17.77 -19.87 -8.95
C PHE A 104 -18.45 -21.16 -8.45
N THR A 105 -17.65 -22.17 -8.11
CA THR A 105 -18.20 -23.46 -7.64
C THR A 105 -18.36 -23.53 -6.12
N ALA A 106 -17.98 -22.49 -5.38
CA ALA A 106 -18.16 -22.42 -3.95
C ALA A 106 -19.63 -22.60 -3.55
N GLU A 107 -19.89 -23.38 -2.50
CA GLU A 107 -21.27 -23.64 -2.02
C GLU A 107 -21.93 -22.39 -1.42
N ASN A 108 -21.13 -21.61 -0.72
CA ASN A 108 -21.55 -20.36 -0.10
C ASN A 108 -20.94 -19.17 -0.84
N LYS A 109 -21.54 -17.97 -0.63
CA LYS A 109 -20.97 -16.71 -1.12
C LYS A 109 -19.58 -16.51 -0.57
N VAL A 110 -18.64 -16.09 -1.42
CA VAL A 110 -17.24 -15.86 -1.07
C VAL A 110 -16.82 -14.44 -1.44
N VAL A 111 -15.74 -13.95 -0.83
CA VAL A 111 -15.01 -12.78 -1.29
C VAL A 111 -13.84 -13.26 -2.16
N LEU A 112 -13.81 -12.85 -3.41
CA LEU A 112 -12.72 -13.12 -4.35
C LEU A 112 -11.84 -11.87 -4.44
N LEU A 113 -10.58 -11.98 -4.02
CA LEU A 113 -9.57 -10.95 -4.20
C LEU A 113 -8.74 -11.28 -5.44
N ILE A 114 -8.69 -10.35 -6.41
CA ILE A 114 -7.73 -10.33 -7.51
C ILE A 114 -6.73 -9.21 -7.20
N ASP A 115 -5.57 -9.61 -6.67
CA ASP A 115 -4.60 -8.67 -6.11
C ASP A 115 -3.55 -8.25 -7.13
N GLU A 116 -3.30 -6.92 -7.22
CA GLU A 116 -2.28 -6.31 -8.08
C GLU A 116 -2.49 -6.60 -9.59
N VAL A 117 -3.72 -6.37 -10.07
CA VAL A 117 -4.13 -6.66 -11.47
C VAL A 117 -3.25 -5.96 -12.52
N ASP A 118 -2.65 -4.85 -12.18
CA ASP A 118 -1.76 -4.04 -13.03
C ASP A 118 -0.34 -4.59 -13.16
N LYS A 119 0.01 -5.68 -12.45
CA LYS A 119 1.30 -6.39 -12.65
C LYS A 119 1.33 -7.21 -13.92
N ALA A 120 0.20 -7.79 -14.32
CA ALA A 120 0.09 -8.58 -15.55
C ALA A 120 0.20 -7.72 -16.82
N ASP A 121 0.10 -8.36 -17.96
CA ASP A 121 0.03 -7.68 -19.24
C ASP A 121 -1.25 -6.86 -19.36
N ILE A 122 -1.23 -5.82 -20.21
CA ILE A 122 -2.34 -4.87 -20.40
C ILE A 122 -3.64 -5.56 -20.84
N GLU A 123 -3.54 -6.68 -21.55
CA GLU A 123 -4.71 -7.45 -22.01
C GLU A 123 -5.35 -8.29 -20.90
N PHE A 124 -4.61 -8.62 -19.85
CA PHE A 124 -5.09 -9.50 -18.78
C PHE A 124 -6.44 -9.06 -18.17
N PRO A 125 -6.68 -7.77 -17.84
CA PRO A 125 -7.98 -7.36 -17.32
C PRO A 125 -9.11 -7.53 -18.34
N ASN A 126 -8.82 -7.30 -19.64
CA ASN A 126 -9.80 -7.47 -20.71
C ASN A 126 -10.19 -8.94 -20.90
N ASP A 127 -9.21 -9.84 -20.80
CA ASP A 127 -9.43 -11.28 -20.94
C ASP A 127 -10.32 -11.88 -19.83
N LEU A 128 -10.50 -11.17 -18.71
CA LEU A 128 -11.38 -11.57 -17.61
C LEU A 128 -12.77 -10.93 -17.66
N LEU A 129 -12.99 -9.99 -18.60
CA LEU A 129 -14.22 -9.19 -18.60
C LEU A 129 -15.48 -10.02 -18.72
N GLN A 130 -15.48 -11.00 -19.65
CA GLN A 130 -16.66 -11.82 -19.92
C GLN A 130 -17.01 -12.70 -18.73
N GLU A 131 -15.98 -13.32 -18.13
CA GLU A 131 -16.12 -14.23 -17.00
C GLU A 131 -16.61 -13.50 -15.75
N LEU A 132 -16.10 -12.30 -15.51
CA LEU A 132 -16.53 -11.45 -14.38
C LEU A 132 -17.91 -10.83 -14.57
N ASP A 133 -18.32 -10.57 -15.81
CA ASP A 133 -19.66 -10.05 -16.11
C ASP A 133 -20.72 -11.15 -15.99
N ARG A 134 -20.47 -12.28 -16.66
CA ARG A 134 -21.43 -13.39 -16.77
C ARG A 134 -21.35 -14.37 -15.61
N MET A 135 -20.23 -14.36 -14.87
CA MET A 135 -19.92 -15.32 -13.82
C MET A 135 -19.99 -16.76 -14.33
N GLU A 136 -19.50 -16.99 -15.54
CA GLU A 136 -19.42 -18.29 -16.19
C GLU A 136 -18.23 -18.35 -17.16
N PHE A 137 -17.71 -19.55 -17.40
CA PHE A 137 -16.72 -19.82 -18.43
C PHE A 137 -16.85 -21.27 -18.94
N PHE A 138 -16.32 -21.50 -20.15
CA PHE A 138 -16.37 -22.79 -20.81
C PHE A 138 -15.05 -23.54 -20.66
N VAL A 139 -15.12 -24.83 -20.32
CA VAL A 139 -13.97 -25.75 -20.24
C VAL A 139 -13.91 -26.55 -21.52
N TYR A 140 -12.97 -26.21 -22.39
CA TYR A 140 -12.89 -26.78 -23.74
C TYR A 140 -12.62 -28.28 -23.74
N GLU A 141 -11.80 -28.75 -22.81
CA GLU A 141 -11.37 -30.15 -22.72
C GLU A 141 -12.48 -31.09 -22.28
N THR A 142 -13.39 -30.62 -21.41
CA THR A 142 -14.54 -31.44 -20.93
C THR A 142 -15.84 -31.10 -21.65
N GLY A 143 -15.90 -29.96 -22.36
CA GLY A 143 -17.14 -29.46 -22.97
C GLY A 143 -18.15 -28.93 -21.96
N GLU A 144 -17.74 -28.63 -20.74
CA GLU A 144 -18.59 -28.18 -19.65
C GLU A 144 -18.61 -26.67 -19.50
N MET A 145 -19.77 -26.12 -19.11
CA MET A 145 -19.92 -24.71 -18.70
C MET A 145 -19.92 -24.66 -17.19
N VAL A 146 -18.89 -23.98 -16.64
CA VAL A 146 -18.82 -23.66 -15.22
C VAL A 146 -19.54 -22.35 -14.96
N ARG A 147 -20.53 -22.35 -14.07
CA ARG A 147 -21.32 -21.17 -13.68
C ARG A 147 -21.28 -20.95 -12.20
N ALA A 148 -21.26 -19.67 -11.80
CA ALA A 148 -21.30 -19.33 -10.39
C ALA A 148 -22.63 -19.75 -9.75
N LYS A 149 -22.56 -20.56 -8.71
CA LYS A 149 -23.73 -20.95 -7.89
C LYS A 149 -24.29 -19.74 -7.15
N THR A 150 -23.38 -18.93 -6.61
CA THR A 150 -23.67 -17.64 -5.96
C THR A 150 -22.68 -16.62 -6.47
N ARG A 151 -23.13 -15.38 -6.78
CA ARG A 151 -22.23 -14.34 -7.26
C ARG A 151 -21.26 -13.95 -6.17
N PRO A 152 -19.92 -14.11 -6.34
CA PRO A 152 -18.92 -13.71 -5.37
C PRO A 152 -18.87 -12.17 -5.24
N ILE A 153 -18.40 -11.69 -4.09
CA ILE A 153 -17.99 -10.28 -3.94
C ILE A 153 -16.56 -10.20 -4.48
N VAL A 154 -16.41 -9.56 -5.64
CA VAL A 154 -15.10 -9.45 -6.31
C VAL A 154 -14.44 -8.14 -5.93
N ILE A 155 -13.23 -8.22 -5.38
CA ILE A 155 -12.39 -7.07 -5.05
C ILE A 155 -11.12 -7.17 -5.88
N ILE A 156 -10.79 -6.09 -6.58
CA ILE A 156 -9.65 -6.01 -7.47
C ILE A 156 -8.76 -4.88 -6.98
N THR A 157 -7.46 -5.12 -6.80
CA THR A 157 -6.53 -4.09 -6.38
C THR A 157 -5.57 -3.70 -7.49
N SER A 158 -5.12 -2.43 -7.47
CA SER A 158 -4.10 -1.91 -8.37
C SER A 158 -3.23 -0.89 -7.64
N ASN A 159 -1.93 -0.96 -7.86
CA ASN A 159 -0.95 0.00 -7.35
C ASN A 159 -0.73 1.20 -8.29
N ASN A 160 -1.50 1.28 -9.37
CA ASN A 160 -1.38 2.31 -10.40
C ASN A 160 -0.03 2.28 -11.14
N GLU A 161 0.58 1.08 -11.26
CA GLU A 161 1.83 0.90 -12.00
C GLU A 161 1.60 0.96 -13.51
N LYS A 162 0.42 0.48 -13.96
CA LYS A 162 -0.03 0.54 -15.36
C LYS A 162 -1.46 1.05 -15.44
N GLU A 163 -1.82 1.68 -16.55
CA GLU A 163 -3.19 2.05 -16.85
C GLU A 163 -4.02 0.80 -17.15
N LEU A 164 -5.25 0.78 -16.62
CA LEU A 164 -6.21 -0.29 -16.89
C LEU A 164 -7.11 0.11 -18.05
N PRO A 165 -7.53 -0.84 -18.92
CA PRO A 165 -8.38 -0.54 -20.06
C PRO A 165 -9.74 0.06 -19.67
N ASP A 166 -10.22 1.03 -20.44
CA ASP A 166 -11.52 1.70 -20.21
C ASP A 166 -12.69 0.70 -20.14
N ALA A 167 -12.67 -0.34 -20.98
CA ALA A 167 -13.68 -1.37 -20.99
C ALA A 167 -13.77 -2.10 -19.64
N PHE A 168 -12.65 -2.34 -18.99
CA PHE A 168 -12.56 -2.93 -17.66
C PHE A 168 -13.06 -1.96 -16.58
N LEU A 169 -12.59 -0.71 -16.62
CA LEU A 169 -12.98 0.33 -15.66
C LEU A 169 -14.50 0.54 -15.60
N ARG A 170 -15.17 0.54 -16.74
CA ARG A 170 -16.64 0.73 -16.84
C ARG A 170 -17.45 -0.40 -16.18
N ARG A 171 -16.88 -1.59 -16.02
CA ARG A 171 -17.52 -2.74 -15.39
C ARG A 171 -17.32 -2.82 -13.91
N CYS A 172 -16.34 -2.08 -13.39
CA CYS A 172 -16.03 -2.03 -11.97
C CYS A 172 -16.72 -0.85 -11.28
N PHE A 173 -17.00 -0.99 -9.99
CA PHE A 173 -17.17 0.15 -9.11
C PHE A 173 -15.79 0.62 -8.69
N PHE A 174 -15.45 1.88 -8.95
CA PHE A 174 -14.10 2.41 -8.73
C PHE A 174 -14.00 3.14 -7.41
N HIS A 175 -12.94 2.89 -6.65
CA HIS A 175 -12.57 3.66 -5.48
C HIS A 175 -11.05 3.90 -5.45
N TYR A 176 -10.65 5.14 -5.16
CA TYR A 176 -9.24 5.48 -4.99
C TYR A 176 -8.97 5.73 -3.51
N ILE A 177 -8.12 4.88 -2.90
CA ILE A 177 -7.65 5.08 -1.52
C ILE A 177 -6.56 6.14 -1.56
N GLN A 178 -6.87 7.32 -1.04
CA GLN A 178 -5.89 8.36 -0.83
C GLN A 178 -4.90 7.96 0.26
N PHE A 179 -3.69 8.48 0.18
CA PHE A 179 -2.74 8.30 1.26
C PHE A 179 -3.32 8.94 2.53
N PRO A 180 -3.28 8.25 3.69
CA PRO A 180 -3.89 8.76 4.93
C PRO A 180 -3.33 10.14 5.29
N ASP A 181 -4.18 11.04 5.74
CA ASP A 181 -3.75 12.25 6.43
C ASP A 181 -3.23 11.96 7.85
N ALA A 182 -2.73 12.98 8.54
CA ALA A 182 -2.10 12.79 9.84
C ALA A 182 -3.08 12.25 10.90
N GLU A 183 -4.34 12.62 10.83
CA GLU A 183 -5.39 12.17 11.78
C GLU A 183 -5.74 10.70 11.52
N THR A 184 -6.00 10.34 10.27
CA THR A 184 -6.26 8.95 9.87
C THR A 184 -5.05 8.05 10.16
N MET A 185 -3.82 8.55 9.89
CA MET A 185 -2.60 7.80 10.20
C MET A 185 -2.43 7.59 11.70
N GLU A 186 -2.76 8.57 12.54
CA GLU A 186 -2.74 8.40 14.00
C GLU A 186 -3.70 7.27 14.44
N GLN A 187 -4.90 7.20 13.84
CA GLN A 187 -5.85 6.11 14.10
C GLN A 187 -5.30 4.76 13.65
N ILE A 188 -4.73 4.68 12.44
CA ILE A 188 -4.10 3.46 11.92
C ILE A 188 -2.99 2.98 12.86
N VAL A 189 -2.10 3.89 13.28
CA VAL A 189 -1.01 3.54 14.19
C VAL A 189 -1.53 3.02 15.53
N LYS A 190 -2.58 3.61 16.10
CA LYS A 190 -3.18 3.16 17.35
C LYS A 190 -3.79 1.77 17.25
N VAL A 191 -4.32 1.39 16.08
CA VAL A 191 -4.82 0.03 15.83
C VAL A 191 -3.66 -0.97 15.84
N HIS A 192 -2.53 -0.64 15.21
CA HIS A 192 -1.39 -1.56 15.10
C HIS A 192 -0.45 -1.52 16.32
N HIS A 193 -0.36 -0.38 16.99
CA HIS A 193 0.52 -0.13 18.14
C HIS A 193 -0.26 0.56 19.28
N PRO A 194 -1.16 -0.17 19.97
CA PRO A 194 -2.04 0.43 20.99
C PRO A 194 -1.26 1.03 22.17
N ASP A 195 -0.07 0.51 22.47
CA ASP A 195 0.76 0.93 23.60
C ASP A 195 1.74 2.08 23.26
N ILE A 196 1.64 2.68 22.06
CA ILE A 196 2.57 3.74 21.66
C ILE A 196 2.38 5.00 22.51
N LYS A 197 3.50 5.55 23.03
CA LYS A 197 3.50 6.82 23.76
C LYS A 197 3.05 7.97 22.84
N GLN A 198 2.08 8.75 23.25
CA GLN A 198 1.50 9.83 22.43
C GLN A 198 2.56 10.89 22.01
N SER A 199 3.58 11.14 22.85
CA SER A 199 4.70 12.05 22.52
C SER A 199 5.54 11.54 21.37
N LEU A 200 5.82 10.22 21.34
CA LEU A 200 6.54 9.54 20.26
C LEU A 200 5.73 9.56 18.97
N LEU A 201 4.45 9.16 19.04
CA LEU A 201 3.55 9.13 17.90
C LEU A 201 3.49 10.48 17.17
N ARG A 202 3.21 11.56 17.90
CA ARG A 202 3.13 12.89 17.30
C ARG A 202 4.45 13.34 16.66
N ALA A 203 5.58 13.15 17.37
CA ALA A 203 6.88 13.53 16.84
C ALA A 203 7.25 12.73 15.60
N ALA A 204 6.99 11.42 15.60
CA ALA A 204 7.26 10.54 14.48
C ALA A 204 6.38 10.86 13.28
N LEU A 205 5.07 11.06 13.46
CA LEU A 205 4.19 11.43 12.35
C LEU A 205 4.56 12.77 11.73
N THR A 206 4.93 13.77 12.54
CA THR A 206 5.44 15.06 12.02
C THR A 206 6.65 14.81 11.11
N GLN A 207 7.65 14.08 11.60
CA GLN A 207 8.86 13.79 10.82
C GLN A 207 8.55 12.93 9.57
N PHE A 208 7.65 11.98 9.68
CA PHE A 208 7.23 11.12 8.56
C PHE A 208 6.62 11.94 7.41
N TYR A 209 5.69 12.86 7.71
CA TYR A 209 5.09 13.71 6.68
C TYR A 209 6.09 14.73 6.11
N GLU A 210 6.97 15.32 6.95
CA GLU A 210 8.07 16.15 6.47
C GLU A 210 8.95 15.41 5.46
N ILE A 211 9.26 14.13 5.72
CA ILE A 211 10.01 13.28 4.78
C ILE A 211 9.22 13.09 3.47
N ARG A 212 7.93 12.76 3.55
CA ARG A 212 7.10 12.54 2.34
C ARG A 212 6.93 13.79 1.48
N ASP A 213 7.03 14.97 2.08
CA ASP A 213 6.87 16.26 1.39
C ASP A 213 8.18 16.74 0.73
N VAL A 214 9.30 16.05 0.96
CA VAL A 214 10.57 16.38 0.31
C VAL A 214 10.45 16.20 -1.20
N GLN A 215 10.72 17.28 -1.93
CA GLN A 215 10.72 17.28 -3.39
C GLN A 215 11.85 16.42 -3.94
N GLY A 216 11.55 15.64 -4.97
CA GLY A 216 12.55 14.82 -5.67
C GLY A 216 12.76 13.42 -5.09
N LEU A 217 11.95 12.96 -4.13
CA LEU A 217 11.93 11.58 -3.70
C LEU A 217 11.50 10.67 -4.86
N LYS A 218 12.28 9.61 -5.08
CA LYS A 218 11.93 8.53 -6.04
C LYS A 218 10.82 7.64 -5.51
N LYS A 219 10.86 7.38 -4.21
CA LYS A 219 9.86 6.57 -3.53
C LYS A 219 9.44 7.21 -2.21
N LYS A 220 8.22 7.70 -2.15
CA LYS A 220 7.65 8.19 -0.89
C LYS A 220 7.41 7.02 0.07
N PRO A 221 7.76 7.14 1.37
CA PRO A 221 7.48 6.11 2.36
C PRO A 221 5.97 5.81 2.46
N SER A 222 5.61 4.54 2.52
CA SER A 222 4.24 4.05 2.63
C SER A 222 3.76 3.94 4.08
N THR A 223 2.47 3.66 4.27
CA THR A 223 1.88 3.38 5.60
C THR A 223 2.55 2.18 6.28
N SER A 224 2.82 1.11 5.53
CA SER A 224 3.50 -0.08 6.08
C SER A 224 4.90 0.26 6.58
N GLU A 225 5.65 1.06 5.81
CA GLU A 225 7.00 1.51 6.18
C GLU A 225 6.96 2.45 7.42
N ALA A 226 5.90 3.26 7.57
CA ALA A 226 5.69 4.06 8.77
C ALA A 226 5.45 3.20 10.01
N LEU A 227 4.61 2.16 9.90
CA LEU A 227 4.33 1.22 10.99
C LEU A 227 5.59 0.45 11.41
N ASP A 228 6.37 -0.06 10.45
CA ASP A 228 7.63 -0.73 10.72
C ASP A 228 8.63 0.21 11.41
N TRP A 229 8.74 1.44 10.94
CA TRP A 229 9.62 2.45 11.55
C TRP A 229 9.22 2.77 12.98
N LEU A 230 7.93 2.98 13.24
CA LEU A 230 7.41 3.22 14.59
C LEU A 230 7.68 2.03 15.52
N ARG A 231 7.51 0.80 15.03
CA ARG A 231 7.84 -0.41 15.80
C ARG A 231 9.31 -0.44 16.21
N LEU A 232 10.23 -0.06 15.31
CA LEU A 232 11.66 0.03 15.62
C LEU A 232 11.95 1.12 16.65
N LEU A 233 11.33 2.32 16.52
CA LEU A 233 11.49 3.39 17.50
C LEU A 233 10.99 2.98 18.90
N MET A 234 9.90 2.24 18.97
CA MET A 234 9.37 1.70 20.22
C MET A 234 10.30 0.64 20.84
N SER A 235 10.90 -0.23 20.02
CA SER A 235 11.83 -1.26 20.49
C SER A 235 13.11 -0.69 21.10
N ASP A 236 13.54 0.50 20.66
CA ASP A 236 14.68 1.22 21.22
C ASP A 236 14.29 2.15 22.40
N ASP A 237 13.05 2.04 22.91
CA ASP A 237 12.47 2.85 23.99
C ASP A 237 12.68 4.37 23.79
N LEU A 238 12.64 4.82 22.54
CA LEU A 238 12.77 6.23 22.20
C LEU A 238 11.50 7.00 22.57
N ASP A 239 11.66 8.26 22.95
CA ASP A 239 10.53 9.14 23.17
C ASP A 239 10.50 10.31 22.14
N GLY A 240 9.41 11.09 22.16
CA GLY A 240 9.25 12.20 21.24
C GLY A 240 10.27 13.34 21.44
N ALA A 241 10.95 13.41 22.61
CA ALA A 241 12.01 14.40 22.85
C ALA A 241 13.30 13.97 22.15
N ASP A 242 13.60 12.67 22.09
CA ASP A 242 14.78 12.15 21.42
C ASP A 242 14.70 12.32 19.90
N LEU A 243 13.52 12.12 19.32
CA LEU A 243 13.28 12.41 17.90
C LEU A 243 13.44 13.90 17.58
N ARG A 244 12.93 14.79 18.43
CA ARG A 244 13.06 16.24 18.24
C ARG A 244 14.50 16.71 18.38
N LYS A 245 15.31 16.15 19.27
CA LYS A 245 16.74 16.42 19.35
C LYS A 245 17.48 16.03 18.08
N GLY A 246 17.09 14.92 17.46
CA GLY A 246 17.61 14.42 16.17
C GLY A 246 17.02 15.12 14.94
N ALA A 247 15.95 15.89 15.04
CA ALA A 247 15.31 16.60 13.93
C ALA A 247 16.23 17.62 13.21
N HIS A 248 17.38 17.96 13.81
CA HIS A 248 18.45 18.72 13.16
C HIS A 248 19.36 17.88 12.26
N GLU A 249 19.31 16.57 12.38
CA GLU A 249 19.90 15.60 11.46
C GLU A 249 18.79 15.24 10.48
N MET A 250 18.76 15.83 9.29
CA MET A 250 17.68 15.65 8.31
C MET A 250 17.50 14.17 7.91
N LEU A 251 18.46 13.29 8.22
CA LEU A 251 18.30 11.85 8.05
C LEU A 251 17.67 11.26 9.32
N PRO A 252 16.46 10.69 9.24
CA PRO A 252 15.77 10.14 10.41
C PRO A 252 16.52 8.93 10.98
N ARG A 253 16.41 8.72 12.29
CA ARG A 253 16.90 7.47 12.90
C ARG A 253 16.22 6.29 12.24
N MET A 254 16.97 5.21 12.02
CA MET A 254 16.46 3.99 11.35
C MET A 254 15.86 4.28 9.96
N HIS A 255 16.41 5.25 9.25
CA HIS A 255 15.94 5.70 7.93
C HIS A 255 15.76 4.56 6.92
N GLY A 256 16.50 3.46 7.05
CA GLY A 256 16.34 2.28 6.20
C GLY A 256 14.94 1.63 6.29
N ALA A 257 14.15 1.92 7.33
CA ALA A 257 12.74 1.53 7.37
C ALA A 257 11.89 2.36 6.41
N LEU A 258 12.19 3.66 6.25
CA LEU A 258 11.43 4.63 5.47
C LEU A 258 11.97 4.82 4.05
N LEU A 259 13.29 4.90 3.88
CA LEU A 259 13.94 5.19 2.60
C LEU A 259 14.43 3.88 1.98
N LYS A 260 13.81 3.46 0.89
CA LYS A 260 14.08 2.19 0.18
C LYS A 260 14.84 2.39 -1.14
N ASN A 261 15.36 3.60 -1.38
CA ASN A 261 16.09 3.94 -2.59
C ASN A 261 17.38 4.69 -2.21
N GLU A 262 18.51 4.26 -2.75
CA GLU A 262 19.83 4.87 -2.49
C GLU A 262 19.86 6.35 -2.86
N GLN A 263 19.24 6.74 -3.97
CA GLN A 263 19.17 8.14 -4.40
C GLN A 263 18.42 9.02 -3.40
N ASP A 264 17.41 8.46 -2.74
CA ASP A 264 16.65 9.17 -1.70
C ASP A 264 17.50 9.37 -0.45
N VAL A 265 18.29 8.36 -0.03
CA VAL A 265 19.25 8.51 1.07
C VAL A 265 20.26 9.62 0.76
N HIS A 266 20.87 9.61 -0.41
CA HIS A 266 21.81 10.65 -0.83
C HIS A 266 21.17 12.05 -0.95
N LEU A 267 19.90 12.13 -1.31
CA LEU A 267 19.14 13.37 -1.30
C LEU A 267 19.08 13.95 0.12
N PHE A 268 18.72 13.13 1.10
CA PHE A 268 18.66 13.56 2.50
C PHE A 268 20.03 13.95 3.08
N GLU A 269 21.10 13.21 2.76
CA GLU A 269 22.47 13.55 3.15
C GLU A 269 22.88 14.93 2.61
N ARG A 270 22.59 15.23 1.34
CA ARG A 270 22.84 16.54 0.73
C ARG A 270 22.06 17.66 1.41
N LEU A 271 20.77 17.45 1.67
CA LEU A 271 19.93 18.42 2.36
C LEU A 271 20.44 18.68 3.78
N ALA A 272 20.84 17.63 4.51
CA ALA A 272 21.46 17.74 5.83
C ALA A 272 22.75 18.56 5.79
N PHE A 273 23.60 18.33 4.80
CA PHE A 273 24.84 19.09 4.62
C PHE A 273 24.58 20.59 4.36
N ILE A 274 23.62 20.90 3.48
CA ILE A 274 23.24 22.31 3.17
C ILE A 274 22.71 23.00 4.42
N ALA A 275 21.83 22.35 5.18
CA ALA A 275 21.25 22.92 6.41
C ALA A 275 22.31 23.18 7.48
N ARG A 276 23.30 22.28 7.63
CA ARG A 276 24.44 22.50 8.57
C ARG A 276 25.28 23.71 8.14
N ARG A 277 25.56 23.91 6.86
CA ARG A 277 26.31 25.08 6.36
C ARG A 277 25.56 26.39 6.56
N GLN A 278 24.24 26.40 6.35
CA GLN A 278 23.42 27.58 6.57
C GLN A 278 23.39 27.99 8.05
N LYS A 279 23.23 27.03 8.97
CA LYS A 279 23.30 27.29 10.43
C LYS A 279 24.69 27.79 10.87
N GLY A 280 25.76 27.24 10.29
CA GLY A 280 27.12 27.70 10.56
C GLY A 280 27.35 29.15 10.15
N ARG A 281 26.84 29.56 8.97
CA ARG A 281 26.88 30.94 8.49
C ARG A 281 26.06 31.87 9.38
N ALA A 282 24.82 31.53 9.70
CA ALA A 282 23.96 32.34 10.56
C ALA A 282 24.56 32.54 11.97
N ARG A 283 25.24 31.53 12.55
CA ARG A 283 25.98 31.68 13.80
C ARG A 283 27.22 32.55 13.66
N GLY A 284 27.95 32.48 12.56
CA GLY A 284 29.09 33.35 12.27
C GLY A 284 28.68 34.81 12.18
N ASP A 285 27.62 35.08 11.41
CA ASP A 285 27.08 36.45 11.24
C ASP A 285 26.55 37.04 12.56
N ALA A 286 25.89 36.20 13.40
CA ALA A 286 25.41 36.62 14.70
C ALA A 286 26.56 36.96 15.68
N LEU A 287 27.65 36.19 15.67
CA LEU A 287 28.85 36.45 16.48
C LEU A 287 29.61 37.72 16.02
N ASP A 288 29.73 37.94 14.71
CA ASP A 288 30.35 39.14 14.15
C ASP A 288 29.48 40.37 14.40
N GLY A 289 28.16 40.25 14.32
CA GLY A 289 27.24 41.31 14.69
C GLY A 289 27.32 41.68 16.17
N ALA A 290 27.48 40.70 17.07
CA ALA A 290 27.68 40.91 18.50
C ALA A 290 29.04 41.58 18.81
N ARG A 291 30.12 41.17 18.15
CA ARG A 291 31.46 41.77 18.29
C ARG A 291 31.46 43.21 17.79
N ARG A 292 30.80 43.55 16.72
CA ARG A 292 30.68 44.91 16.20
C ARG A 292 29.90 45.83 17.18
N ARG A 293 28.83 45.32 17.81
CA ARG A 293 28.05 46.07 18.82
C ARG A 293 28.85 46.33 20.09
N THR A 294 29.66 45.37 20.57
CA THR A 294 30.51 45.53 21.73
C THR A 294 31.66 46.53 21.46
N SER A 295 32.29 46.48 20.27
CA SER A 295 33.33 47.43 19.87
C SER A 295 32.80 48.88 19.71
N HIS A 296 31.56 49.04 19.19
CA HIS A 296 30.91 50.33 19.08
C HIS A 296 30.54 50.92 20.46
N ARG A 297 30.13 50.07 21.41
CA ARG A 297 29.80 50.49 22.78
C ARG A 297 31.06 50.88 23.57
N ALA A 298 32.17 50.17 23.37
CA ALA A 298 33.45 50.48 23.96
C ALA A 298 34.04 51.86 23.44
N ARG A 299 33.89 52.14 22.13
CA ARG A 299 34.29 53.41 21.54
C ARG A 299 33.44 54.56 22.00
N ARG A 300 32.14 54.39 22.26
CA ARG A 300 31.29 55.48 22.85
C ARG A 300 31.59 55.72 24.33
N ALA A 301 31.92 54.67 25.10
CA ALA A 301 32.30 54.84 26.50
C ALA A 301 33.67 55.54 26.70
N GLY A 302 34.61 55.35 25.77
CA GLY A 302 35.91 56.00 25.80
C GLY A 302 35.92 57.45 25.31
N ALA A 303 34.90 57.93 24.60
CA ALA A 303 34.78 59.30 24.09
C ALA A 303 34.15 60.28 25.09
N SER A 304 33.64 59.81 26.24
CA SER A 304 32.94 60.60 27.25
C SER A 304 33.85 61.02 28.41
N SER A 305 35.15 60.66 28.39
CA SER A 305 36.08 60.96 29.50
C SER A 305 37.09 62.04 29.19
N HIS A 306 36.91 62.84 28.11
CA HIS A 306 37.75 64.01 27.78
C HIS A 306 36.87 65.20 27.40
N ALA A 307 36.40 65.88 28.38
CA ALA A 307 36.02 67.29 28.29
C ALA A 307 36.47 67.99 29.55
N PRO A 308 37.09 69.14 29.37
CA PRO A 308 37.80 69.86 30.44
C PRO A 308 36.89 70.43 31.53
#